data_28586c0c53e52780291b715badd43ec4
#
_entry.id   28586c0c53e52780291b715badd43ec4
#
_cell.length_a   1.000
_cell.length_b   1.000
_cell.length_c   1.000
_cell.angle_alpha   90.00
_cell.angle_beta   90.00
_cell.angle_gamma   90.00
#
_symmetry.space_group_name_H-M   'P 1'
#
loop_
_entity.id
_entity.type
_entity.pdbx_description
1 polymer ?
#
loop_
_entity_poly.entity_id
_entity_poly.type
_entity_poly.pdbx_seq_one_letter_code
_entity_poly.pdbx_strand_id
1 'polypeptide(L)' 'MRYEYTVTQDSGEAELIKAMSWKKALKKVLMINAKFSGWITYINKKGNVQTKILKQGKLK' A
#
# COMPACT_ATOMS: atom_id res chain seq x y z
N MET A 1 8.07 9.95 12.08
CA MET A 1 8.30 8.51 12.02
C MET A 1 7.71 7.94 10.75
N ARG A 2 8.49 7.16 10.01
CA ARG A 2 8.02 6.59 8.74
C ARG A 2 7.73 5.11 8.90
N TYR A 3 6.67 4.66 8.27
CA TYR A 3 6.29 3.26 8.25
C TYR A 3 6.58 2.65 6.89
N GLU A 4 6.90 1.38 6.88
CA GLU A 4 7.16 0.64 5.65
C GLU A 4 5.87 -0.03 5.18
N TYR A 5 5.55 0.18 3.90
CA TYR A 5 4.38 -0.39 3.26
C TYR A 5 4.84 -1.27 2.10
N THR A 6 4.49 -2.55 2.14
CA THR A 6 4.80 -3.47 1.06
C THR A 6 3.62 -3.48 0.09
N VAL A 7 3.87 -3.00 -1.11
CA VAL A 7 2.86 -2.91 -2.16
C VAL A 7 3.05 -4.07 -3.12
N THR A 8 2.06 -4.96 -3.20
CA THR A 8 2.13 -6.12 -4.08
C THR A 8 1.06 -5.99 -5.16
N GLN A 9 1.48 -6.07 -6.42
CA GLN A 9 0.56 -6.04 -7.55
C GLN A 9 -0.02 -7.42 -7.82
N ASP A 10 -1.15 -7.45 -8.51
CA ASP A 10 -1.79 -8.72 -8.91
C ASP A 10 -0.85 -9.58 -9.76
N SER A 11 0.07 -8.95 -10.48
CA SER A 11 1.06 -9.67 -11.28
C SER A 11 2.13 -10.37 -10.43
N GLY A 12 2.18 -10.08 -9.14
CA GLY A 12 3.16 -10.65 -8.23
C GLY A 12 4.34 -9.75 -7.91
N GLU A 13 4.47 -8.62 -8.58
CA GLU A 13 5.53 -7.68 -8.30
C GLU A 13 5.29 -6.97 -6.97
N ALA A 14 6.32 -6.91 -6.14
CA ALA A 14 6.24 -6.27 -4.84
C ALA A 14 7.25 -5.13 -4.75
N GLU A 15 6.86 -4.05 -4.07
CA GLU A 15 7.68 -2.87 -3.90
C GLU A 15 7.52 -2.33 -2.50
N LEU A 16 8.61 -1.83 -1.93
CA LEU A 16 8.61 -1.27 -0.59
C LEU A 16 8.50 0.25 -0.67
N ILE A 17 7.52 0.80 0.03
CA ILE A 17 7.30 2.25 0.10
C ILE A 17 7.37 2.69 1.55
N LYS A 18 8.07 3.79 1.80
CA LYS A 18 8.11 4.40 3.13
C LYS A 18 7.25 5.65 3.12
N ALA A 19 6.34 5.75 4.08
CA ALA A 19 5.45 6.91 4.20
C ALA A 19 5.11 7.15 5.66
N MET A 20 4.68 8.37 5.96
CA MET A 20 4.34 8.75 7.34
C MET A 20 2.96 8.28 7.75
N SER A 21 2.09 7.97 6.79
CA SER A 21 0.74 7.50 7.07
C SER A 21 0.22 6.64 5.93
N TRP A 22 -0.83 5.88 6.22
CA TRP A 22 -1.52 5.06 5.23
C TRP A 22 -1.97 5.90 4.03
N LYS A 23 -2.58 7.06 4.30
CA LYS A 23 -3.09 7.91 3.22
C LYS A 23 -1.98 8.38 2.30
N LYS A 24 -0.81 8.70 2.86
CA LYS A 24 0.33 9.13 2.05
C LYS A 24 0.90 7.98 1.24
N ALA A 25 0.94 6.78 1.80
CA ALA A 25 1.39 5.61 1.07
C ALA A 25 0.46 5.31 -0.10
N LEU A 26 -0.85 5.35 0.16
CA LEU A 26 -1.86 5.15 -0.87
C LEU A 26 -1.73 6.18 -1.98
N LYS A 27 -1.53 7.44 -1.63
CA LYS A 27 -1.35 8.50 -2.60
C LYS A 27 -0.16 8.24 -3.50
N LYS A 28 0.97 7.81 -2.93
CA LYS A 28 2.16 7.49 -3.72
C LYS A 28 1.90 6.37 -4.72
N VAL A 29 1.21 5.33 -4.27
CA VAL A 29 0.86 4.20 -5.15
C VAL A 29 -0.01 4.65 -6.30
N LEU A 30 -1.03 5.45 -6.02
CA LEU A 30 -1.96 5.91 -7.04
C LEU A 30 -1.33 6.94 -7.99
N MET A 31 -0.30 7.64 -7.55
CA MET A 31 0.44 8.54 -8.43
C MET A 31 1.24 7.78 -9.48
N ILE A 32 1.75 6.61 -9.11
CA ILE A 32 2.51 5.76 -10.03
C ILE A 32 1.55 5.00 -10.94
N ASN A 33 0.45 4.51 -10.40
CA ASN A 33 -0.53 3.76 -11.14
C ASN A 33 -1.93 4.04 -10.58
N ALA A 34 -2.68 4.91 -11.27
CA ALA A 34 -4.02 5.34 -10.82
C ALA A 34 -5.03 4.18 -10.79
N LYS A 35 -4.78 3.12 -11.55
CA LYS A 35 -5.65 1.94 -11.58
C LYS A 35 -4.99 0.74 -10.92
N PHE A 36 -4.18 0.98 -9.91
CA PHE A 36 -3.48 -0.07 -9.21
C PHE A 36 -4.44 -1.14 -8.70
N SER A 37 -4.08 -2.40 -8.96
CA SER A 37 -4.81 -3.56 -8.44
C SER A 37 -3.82 -4.45 -7.70
N GLY A 38 -4.17 -4.84 -6.48
CA GLY A 38 -3.30 -5.64 -5.65
C GLY A 38 -3.59 -5.38 -4.19
N TRP A 39 -2.55 -5.45 -3.35
CA TRP A 39 -2.74 -5.19 -1.92
C TRP A 39 -1.51 -4.51 -1.34
N ILE A 40 -1.75 -3.81 -0.22
CA ILE A 40 -0.69 -3.13 0.52
C ILE A 40 -0.68 -3.71 1.93
N THR A 41 0.47 -4.21 2.35
CA THR A 41 0.65 -4.80 3.67
C THR A 41 1.59 -3.93 4.49
N TYR A 42 1.23 -3.69 5.74
CA TYR A 42 2.04 -2.87 6.62
C TYR A 42 1.80 -3.26 8.08
N ILE A 43 2.70 -2.81 8.95
CA ILE A 43 2.55 -3.00 10.38
C ILE A 43 2.11 -1.67 10.99
N ASN A 44 0.98 -1.68 11.71
CA ASN A 44 0.45 -0.47 12.31
C ASN A 44 1.19 -0.11 13.60
N LYS A 45 0.78 0.99 14.24
CA LYS A 45 1.43 1.47 15.48
C LYS A 45 1.38 0.46 16.61
N LYS A 46 0.39 -0.41 16.61
CA LYS A 46 0.23 -1.43 17.65
C LYS A 46 1.03 -2.69 17.37
N GLY A 47 1.75 -2.74 16.24
CA GLY A 47 2.53 -3.90 15.86
C GLY A 47 1.74 -4.98 15.15
N ASN A 48 0.50 -4.70 14.78
CA ASN A 48 -0.34 -5.67 14.05
C ASN A 48 -0.17 -5.50 12.55
N VAL A 49 -0.13 -6.63 11.85
CA VAL A 49 -0.07 -6.62 10.39
C VAL A 49 -1.43 -6.28 9.81
N GLN A 50 -1.46 -5.31 8.92
CA GLN A 50 -2.67 -4.87 8.23
C GLN A 50 -2.49 -5.05 6.73
N THR A 51 -3.54 -5.51 6.07
CA THR A 51 -3.54 -5.66 4.61
C THR A 51 -4.74 -4.92 4.05
N LYS A 52 -4.47 -4.05 3.07
CA LYS A 52 -5.52 -3.30 2.37
C LYS A 52 -5.54 -3.73 0.92
N ILE A 53 -6.70 -4.15 0.45
CA ILE A 53 -6.86 -4.61 -0.93
C ILE A 53 -7.37 -3.47 -1.79
N LEU A 54 -6.71 -3.27 -2.93
CA LEU A 54 -7.08 -2.24 -3.90
C LEU A 54 -7.52 -2.91 -5.19
N LYS A 55 -8.55 -2.36 -5.81
CA LYS A 55 -9.03 -2.87 -7.08
C LYS A 55 -9.29 -1.68 -7.99
N GLN A 56 -8.54 -1.59 -9.08
CA GLN A 56 -8.60 -0.49 -10.04
C GLN A 56 -8.47 0.89 -9.38
N GLY A 57 -7.57 0.98 -8.41
CA GLY A 57 -7.28 2.23 -7.72
C GLY A 57 -8.23 2.56 -6.58
N LYS A 58 -9.16 1.68 -6.26
CA LYS A 58 -10.14 1.91 -5.19
C LYS A 58 -9.98 0.88 -4.08
N LEU A 59 -10.12 1.33 -2.85
CA LEU A 59 -10.15 0.43 -1.71
C LEU A 59 -11.38 -0.45 -1.78
N LYS A 60 -11.14 -1.72 -1.55
CA LYS A 60 -12.22 -2.68 -1.52
C LYS A 60 -12.85 -2.74 -0.13
#